data_b6701e8438d7c2a26a78b10dfc3d4278
#
_entry.id   b6701e8438d7c2a26a78b10dfc3d4278
#
_cell.length_a   1.000
_cell.length_b   1.000
_cell.length_c   1.000
_cell.angle_alpha   90.00
_cell.angle_beta   90.00
_cell.angle_gamma   90.00
#
_symmetry.space_group_name_H-M   'P 1'
#
loop_
_entity.id
_entity.type
_entity.pdbx_description
1 polymer ?
#
loop_
_entity_poly.entity_id
_entity_poly.type
_entity_poly.pdbx_seq_one_letter_code
_entity_poly.pdbx_strand_id
1 'polypeptide(L)'
;RERALSADATVQQKEAALEQAQLNLQYTKIIAPVDGVVSKNAEVGMNVQPGQQLFSIVPLADVWVTADFKETQLKYMKPGQPVEIKVDANGRTYKGKVDSIAGSSGARTSLLPPENATGNYVKVVQRIPVKIILDPGENRDDYLRLGMSVEPKVTVK
;
A
#
# COMPACT_ATOMS: atom_id res chain seq x y z
N ARG A 1 52.47 21.19 -20.81
CA ARG A 1 51.00 21.43 -20.54
C ARG A 1 50.14 20.25 -20.97
N GLU A 2 50.33 19.65 -22.13
CA GLU A 2 49.54 18.52 -22.62
C GLU A 2 49.67 17.29 -21.75
N ARG A 3 50.88 16.98 -21.23
CA ARG A 3 51.05 15.85 -20.29
C ARG A 3 50.32 16.02 -18.97
N ALA A 4 50.18 17.24 -18.46
CA ALA A 4 49.43 17.53 -17.26
C ALA A 4 47.92 17.31 -17.51
N LEU A 5 47.37 17.80 -18.62
CA LEU A 5 45.98 17.60 -19.02
C LEU A 5 45.65 16.13 -19.25
N SER A 6 46.56 15.33 -19.85
CA SER A 6 46.37 13.91 -20.03
C SER A 6 46.41 13.12 -18.71
N ALA A 7 47.24 13.55 -17.76
CA ALA A 7 47.31 12.98 -16.43
C ALA A 7 46.03 13.26 -15.63
N ASP A 8 45.51 14.51 -15.69
CA ASP A 8 44.28 14.92 -15.05
C ASP A 8 43.11 14.12 -15.61
N ALA A 9 43.01 13.96 -16.93
CA ALA A 9 41.98 13.14 -17.56
C ALA A 9 42.04 11.66 -17.11
N THR A 10 43.27 11.15 -16.95
CA THR A 10 43.45 9.77 -16.45
C THR A 10 43.00 9.61 -14.98
N VAL A 11 43.30 10.63 -14.16
CA VAL A 11 42.84 10.61 -12.74
C VAL A 11 41.33 10.63 -12.70
N GLN A 12 40.67 11.54 -13.42
CA GLN A 12 39.21 11.58 -13.48
C GLN A 12 38.57 10.26 -13.94
N GLN A 13 39.17 9.61 -14.94
CA GLN A 13 38.72 8.32 -15.41
C GLN A 13 38.83 7.23 -14.32
N LYS A 14 39.90 7.24 -13.53
CA LYS A 14 40.10 6.30 -12.42
C LYS A 14 39.17 6.58 -11.26
N GLU A 15 38.92 7.84 -10.97
CA GLU A 15 37.95 8.25 -9.96
C GLU A 15 36.53 7.81 -10.34
N ALA A 16 36.11 8.02 -11.59
CA ALA A 16 34.82 7.54 -12.08
C ALA A 16 34.69 6.00 -12.01
N ALA A 17 35.76 5.29 -12.33
CA ALA A 17 35.80 3.83 -12.22
C ALA A 17 35.70 3.35 -10.76
N LEU A 18 36.35 4.07 -9.85
CA LEU A 18 36.26 3.78 -8.41
C LEU A 18 34.83 4.02 -7.89
N GLU A 19 34.22 5.15 -8.24
CA GLU A 19 32.85 5.47 -7.87
C GLU A 19 31.86 4.42 -8.37
N GLN A 20 32.01 3.97 -9.62
CA GLN A 20 31.21 2.89 -10.18
C GLN A 20 31.38 1.56 -9.42
N ALA A 21 32.61 1.23 -9.03
CA ALA A 21 32.87 0.02 -8.25
C ALA A 21 32.26 0.11 -6.84
N GLN A 22 32.34 1.28 -6.21
CA GLN A 22 31.71 1.55 -4.91
C GLN A 22 30.17 1.45 -4.99
N LEU A 23 29.57 1.99 -6.03
CA LEU A 23 28.14 1.90 -6.29
C LEU A 23 27.70 0.43 -6.47
N ASN A 24 28.45 -0.34 -7.24
CA ASN A 24 28.18 -1.76 -7.41
C ASN A 24 28.28 -2.53 -6.08
N LEU A 25 29.23 -2.17 -5.23
CA LEU A 25 29.34 -2.74 -3.88
C LEU A 25 28.15 -2.36 -2.99
N GLN A 26 27.66 -1.12 -3.09
CA GLN A 26 26.46 -0.71 -2.36
C GLN A 26 25.23 -1.51 -2.79
N TYR A 27 25.05 -1.80 -4.06
CA TYR A 27 23.96 -2.61 -4.58
C TYR A 27 23.98 -4.06 -4.11
N THR A 28 25.11 -4.56 -3.60
CA THR A 28 25.14 -5.89 -2.96
C THR A 28 24.46 -5.93 -1.59
N LYS A 29 24.21 -4.76 -0.98
CA LYS A 29 23.52 -4.62 0.30
C LYS A 29 22.12 -4.08 0.08
N ILE A 30 21.12 -4.91 0.31
CA ILE A 30 19.71 -4.52 0.19
C ILE A 30 19.24 -4.10 1.57
N ILE A 31 18.89 -2.82 1.71
CA ILE A 31 18.45 -2.20 2.97
C ILE A 31 16.95 -1.93 2.87
N ALA A 32 16.22 -2.23 3.95
CA ALA A 32 14.80 -1.92 4.05
C ALA A 32 14.60 -0.39 4.09
N PRO A 33 13.77 0.19 3.21
CA PRO A 33 13.52 1.64 3.18
C PRO A 33 12.55 2.10 4.27
N VAL A 34 11.75 1.18 4.82
CA VAL A 34 10.72 1.44 5.84
C VAL A 34 10.65 0.28 6.83
N ASP A 35 10.14 0.56 8.02
CA ASP A 35 9.82 -0.46 9.01
C ASP A 35 8.57 -1.24 8.58
N GLY A 36 8.56 -2.55 8.80
CA GLY A 36 7.42 -3.38 8.43
C GLY A 36 7.70 -4.87 8.51
N VAL A 37 6.71 -5.67 8.16
CA VAL A 37 6.85 -7.12 8.07
C VAL A 37 7.36 -7.50 6.68
N VAL A 38 8.47 -8.24 6.66
CA VAL A 38 9.12 -8.69 5.43
C VAL A 38 8.55 -10.04 5.00
N SER A 39 8.09 -10.11 3.77
CA SER A 39 7.82 -11.38 3.07
C SER A 39 8.98 -11.69 2.13
N LYS A 40 9.61 -12.82 2.32
CA LYS A 40 10.80 -13.25 1.59
C LYS A 40 10.42 -14.12 0.38
N ASN A 41 10.87 -13.70 -0.81
CA ASN A 41 10.74 -14.49 -2.04
C ASN A 41 12.09 -15.01 -2.54
N ALA A 42 13.19 -14.65 -1.85
CA ALA A 42 14.53 -15.06 -2.22
C ALA A 42 15.10 -16.08 -1.24
N GLU A 43 15.89 -17.03 -1.74
CA GLU A 43 16.60 -18.02 -0.95
C GLU A 43 18.11 -17.96 -1.21
N VAL A 44 18.88 -18.41 -0.22
CA VAL A 44 20.32 -18.46 -0.33
C VAL A 44 20.71 -19.45 -1.44
N GLY A 45 21.57 -19.00 -2.36
CA GLY A 45 21.98 -19.79 -3.53
C GLY A 45 21.11 -19.58 -4.77
N MET A 46 20.06 -18.78 -4.70
CA MET A 46 19.24 -18.43 -5.85
C MET A 46 20.00 -17.47 -6.78
N ASN A 47 19.93 -17.73 -8.09
CA ASN A 47 20.45 -16.81 -9.08
C ASN A 47 19.42 -15.67 -9.31
N VAL A 48 19.84 -14.43 -9.04
CA VAL A 48 19.00 -13.24 -9.11
C VAL A 48 19.24 -12.48 -10.41
N GLN A 49 18.17 -12.03 -11.02
CA GLN A 49 18.22 -11.21 -12.22
C GLN A 49 17.92 -9.72 -11.89
N PRO A 50 18.48 -8.78 -12.65
CA PRO A 50 18.13 -7.37 -12.50
C PRO A 50 16.62 -7.14 -12.63
N GLY A 51 16.01 -6.41 -11.67
CA GLY A 51 14.57 -6.16 -11.64
C GLY A 51 13.73 -7.27 -10.97
N GLN A 52 14.34 -8.34 -10.52
CA GLN A 52 13.63 -9.41 -9.81
C GLN A 52 13.25 -8.96 -8.39
N GLN A 53 11.99 -9.19 -8.02
CA GLN A 53 11.50 -8.93 -6.66
C GLN A 53 12.00 -9.98 -5.68
N LEU A 54 12.82 -9.58 -4.71
CA LEU A 54 13.41 -10.45 -3.70
C LEU A 54 12.63 -10.45 -2.39
N PHE A 55 12.12 -9.28 -2.01
CA PHE A 55 11.39 -9.07 -0.75
C PHE A 55 10.20 -8.17 -1.00
N SER A 56 9.18 -8.31 -0.17
CA SER A 56 8.08 -7.38 -0.05
C SER A 56 8.00 -6.93 1.41
N ILE A 57 7.95 -5.61 1.63
CA ILE A 57 7.83 -5.03 2.96
C ILE A 57 6.43 -4.44 3.08
N VAL A 58 5.70 -4.88 4.10
CA VAL A 58 4.37 -4.39 4.42
C VAL A 58 4.46 -3.53 5.68
N PRO A 59 4.33 -2.20 5.58
CA PRO A 59 4.26 -1.33 6.75
C PRO A 59 2.94 -1.56 7.47
N LEU A 60 2.96 -1.89 8.76
CA LEU A 60 1.76 -2.12 9.56
C LEU A 60 1.36 -0.90 10.39
N ALA A 61 2.19 0.14 10.40
CA ALA A 61 1.89 1.38 11.11
C ALA A 61 0.74 2.18 10.47
N ASP A 62 0.65 2.14 9.13
CA ASP A 62 -0.29 2.94 8.33
C ASP A 62 -1.40 2.07 7.70
N VAL A 63 -1.95 1.14 8.47
CA VAL A 63 -3.05 0.29 7.99
C VAL A 63 -4.35 1.06 7.98
N TRP A 64 -5.09 0.96 6.88
CA TRP A 64 -6.45 1.51 6.78
C TRP A 64 -7.43 0.44 6.34
N VAL A 65 -8.71 0.71 6.56
CA VAL A 65 -9.81 -0.14 6.12
C VAL A 65 -10.50 0.50 4.92
N THR A 66 -10.69 -0.26 3.86
CA THR A 66 -11.55 0.12 2.74
C THR A 66 -12.86 -0.65 2.87
N ALA A 67 -13.95 0.06 3.12
CA ALA A 67 -15.26 -0.54 3.33
C ALA A 67 -16.25 -0.12 2.23
N ASP A 68 -16.90 -1.09 1.62
CA ASP A 68 -17.86 -0.87 0.54
C ASP A 68 -19.28 -0.70 1.09
N PHE A 69 -19.69 0.55 1.32
CA PHE A 69 -21.03 0.88 1.76
C PHE A 69 -22.02 1.00 0.60
N LYS A 70 -23.29 0.62 0.86
CA LYS A 70 -24.36 0.88 -0.11
C LYS A 70 -24.61 2.38 -0.24
N GLU A 71 -24.92 2.86 -1.44
CA GLU A 71 -25.23 4.27 -1.71
C GLU A 71 -26.28 4.83 -0.73
N THR A 72 -27.27 4.01 -0.36
CA THR A 72 -28.33 4.41 0.60
C THR A 72 -27.83 4.64 2.02
N GLN A 73 -26.68 4.08 2.40
CA GLN A 73 -26.08 4.23 3.73
C GLN A 73 -25.21 5.50 3.83
N LEU A 74 -24.82 6.07 2.69
CA LEU A 74 -23.94 7.24 2.65
C LEU A 74 -24.65 8.58 2.95
N LYS A 75 -25.98 8.60 2.98
CA LYS A 75 -26.79 9.83 3.09
C LYS A 75 -26.36 10.79 4.22
N TYR A 76 -25.96 10.23 5.35
CA TYR A 76 -25.54 11.00 6.52
C TYR A 76 -24.08 10.78 6.88
N MET A 77 -23.34 10.05 6.04
CA MET A 77 -21.94 9.77 6.29
C MET A 77 -21.06 10.94 5.84
N LYS A 78 -20.14 11.37 6.72
CA LYS A 78 -19.22 12.48 6.48
C LYS A 78 -17.82 12.10 6.95
N PRO A 79 -16.77 12.64 6.32
CA PRO A 79 -15.41 12.55 6.85
C PRO A 79 -15.34 13.04 8.31
N GLY A 80 -14.50 12.38 9.10
CA GLY A 80 -14.32 12.66 10.52
C GLY A 80 -15.28 11.94 11.48
N GLN A 81 -16.32 11.26 10.98
CA GLN A 81 -17.22 10.49 11.84
C GLN A 81 -16.52 9.29 12.48
N PRO A 82 -16.83 8.98 13.76
CA PRO A 82 -16.24 7.85 14.47
C PRO A 82 -16.76 6.51 13.92
N VAL A 83 -15.85 5.56 13.86
CA VAL A 83 -16.11 4.20 13.36
C VAL A 83 -15.60 3.19 14.36
N GLU A 84 -16.42 2.18 14.64
CA GLU A 84 -16.01 0.96 15.32
C GLU A 84 -15.76 -0.12 14.28
N ILE A 85 -14.56 -0.73 14.33
CA ILE A 85 -14.10 -1.72 13.37
C ILE A 85 -13.95 -3.05 14.11
N LYS A 86 -14.87 -3.95 13.88
CA LYS A 86 -14.78 -5.31 14.44
C LYS A 86 -13.98 -6.18 13.47
N VAL A 87 -12.98 -6.87 13.98
CA VAL A 87 -12.13 -7.77 13.20
C VAL A 87 -12.61 -9.21 13.39
N ASP A 88 -12.89 -9.90 12.30
CA ASP A 88 -13.42 -11.27 12.35
C ASP A 88 -12.41 -12.26 12.92
N ALA A 89 -11.11 -12.06 12.64
CA ALA A 89 -10.05 -12.98 13.03
C ALA A 89 -9.86 -13.12 14.55
N ASN A 90 -10.13 -12.07 15.34
CA ASN A 90 -9.92 -12.08 16.79
C ASN A 90 -11.13 -11.58 17.59
N GLY A 91 -12.19 -11.13 16.93
CA GLY A 91 -13.38 -10.56 17.56
C GLY A 91 -13.15 -9.22 18.27
N ARG A 92 -11.95 -8.63 18.18
CA ARG A 92 -11.64 -7.33 18.80
C ARG A 92 -12.28 -6.20 18.00
N THR A 93 -12.60 -5.13 18.72
CA THR A 93 -13.11 -3.89 18.14
C THR A 93 -12.04 -2.81 18.25
N TYR A 94 -11.70 -2.20 17.14
CA TYR A 94 -10.77 -1.10 17.00
C TYR A 94 -11.54 0.18 16.70
N LYS A 95 -10.97 1.33 17.08
CA LYS A 95 -11.57 2.63 16.82
C LYS A 95 -10.87 3.33 15.67
N GLY A 96 -11.65 4.08 14.92
CA GLY A 96 -11.13 4.84 13.80
C GLY A 96 -12.10 5.92 13.36
N LYS A 97 -11.77 6.58 12.26
CA LYS A 97 -12.57 7.68 11.68
C LYS A 97 -12.71 7.48 10.17
N VAL A 98 -13.83 7.94 9.66
CA VAL A 98 -14.00 8.10 8.22
C VAL A 98 -12.99 9.13 7.71
N ASP A 99 -12.08 8.72 6.84
CA ASP A 99 -11.11 9.61 6.18
C ASP A 99 -11.73 10.25 4.95
N SER A 100 -12.13 9.41 4.01
CA SER A 100 -12.67 9.87 2.73
C SER A 100 -13.70 8.90 2.16
N ILE A 101 -14.61 9.45 1.37
CA ILE A 101 -15.61 8.71 0.61
C ILE A 101 -15.22 8.82 -0.86
N ALA A 102 -15.11 7.70 -1.56
CA ALA A 102 -14.74 7.74 -2.97
C ALA A 102 -15.83 8.44 -3.82
N GLY A 103 -15.37 9.19 -4.82
CA GLY A 103 -16.26 9.91 -5.75
C GLY A 103 -16.95 9.02 -6.79
N SER A 104 -16.63 7.70 -6.82
CA SER A 104 -17.19 6.75 -7.78
C SER A 104 -17.42 5.39 -7.14
N SER A 105 -18.36 4.62 -7.68
CA SER A 105 -18.54 3.21 -7.28
C SER A 105 -17.39 2.35 -7.79
N GLY A 106 -17.00 1.33 -7.03
CA GLY A 106 -15.96 0.38 -7.43
C GLY A 106 -16.24 -0.31 -8.76
N ALA A 107 -17.52 -0.54 -9.08
CA ALA A 107 -17.95 -1.12 -10.35
C ALA A 107 -17.60 -0.24 -11.57
N ARG A 108 -17.56 1.10 -11.41
CA ARG A 108 -17.23 2.01 -12.52
C ARG A 108 -15.73 2.22 -12.70
N THR A 109 -14.94 1.97 -11.68
CA THR A 109 -13.47 2.08 -11.73
C THR A 109 -12.78 0.75 -11.99
N SER A 110 -13.54 -0.34 -12.09
CA SER A 110 -13.03 -1.65 -12.48
C SER A 110 -12.63 -1.67 -13.95
N LEU A 111 -11.53 -2.35 -14.26
CA LEU A 111 -11.08 -2.60 -15.64
C LEU A 111 -12.10 -3.42 -16.46
N LEU A 112 -12.94 -4.19 -15.79
CA LEU A 112 -14.03 -4.97 -16.37
C LEU A 112 -15.33 -4.62 -15.63
N PRO A 113 -16.06 -3.57 -16.04
CA PRO A 113 -17.36 -3.26 -15.45
C PRO A 113 -18.33 -4.42 -15.71
N PRO A 114 -19.16 -4.81 -14.73
CA PRO A 114 -20.18 -5.81 -14.97
C PRO A 114 -21.20 -5.27 -15.99
N GLU A 115 -21.18 -5.79 -17.21
CA GLU A 115 -22.21 -5.52 -18.21
C GLU A 115 -23.42 -6.43 -17.95
N ASN A 116 -24.61 -5.83 -17.92
CA ASN A 116 -25.86 -6.58 -17.90
C ASN A 116 -26.07 -7.18 -19.30
N ALA A 117 -25.71 -8.45 -19.48
CA ALA A 117 -25.75 -9.18 -20.76
C ALA A 117 -27.15 -9.32 -21.40
N THR A 118 -28.21 -8.89 -20.72
CA THR A 118 -29.59 -9.13 -21.14
C THR A 118 -30.37 -7.88 -21.58
N GLY A 119 -29.73 -6.71 -21.73
CA GLY A 119 -30.36 -5.50 -22.28
C GLY A 119 -31.47 -4.87 -21.42
N ASN A 120 -31.87 -5.48 -20.30
CA ASN A 120 -32.83 -4.93 -19.38
C ASN A 120 -32.15 -4.06 -18.34
N TYR A 121 -32.52 -2.78 -18.27
CA TYR A 121 -32.04 -1.88 -17.23
C TYR A 121 -32.64 -2.25 -15.87
N VAL A 122 -31.82 -2.87 -15.00
CA VAL A 122 -32.18 -3.13 -13.61
C VAL A 122 -31.38 -2.14 -12.74
N LYS A 123 -32.08 -1.32 -11.95
CA LYS A 123 -31.45 -0.45 -10.97
C LYS A 123 -30.86 -1.29 -9.83
N VAL A 124 -29.55 -1.53 -9.86
CA VAL A 124 -28.80 -2.16 -8.76
C VAL A 124 -28.21 -1.11 -7.85
N VAL A 125 -28.35 -1.30 -6.53
CA VAL A 125 -27.73 -0.43 -5.52
C VAL A 125 -26.21 -0.54 -5.64
N GLN A 126 -25.57 0.59 -5.92
CA GLN A 126 -24.12 0.64 -6.07
C GLN A 126 -23.43 0.65 -4.70
N ARG A 127 -22.21 0.09 -4.65
CA ARG A 127 -21.33 0.16 -3.49
C ARG A 127 -20.26 1.20 -3.74
N ILE A 128 -20.02 2.03 -2.74
CA ILE A 128 -19.03 3.11 -2.80
C ILE A 128 -17.99 2.83 -1.72
N PRO A 129 -16.71 2.74 -2.08
CA PRO A 129 -15.64 2.52 -1.13
C PRO A 129 -15.43 3.74 -0.24
N VAL A 130 -15.34 3.50 1.05
CA VAL A 130 -15.05 4.48 2.09
C VAL A 130 -13.75 4.10 2.75
N LYS A 131 -12.80 5.02 2.78
CA LYS A 131 -11.55 4.85 3.50
C LYS A 131 -11.72 5.22 4.96
N ILE A 132 -11.32 4.32 5.84
CA ILE A 132 -11.39 4.49 7.28
C ILE A 132 -9.98 4.33 7.82
N ILE A 133 -9.49 5.32 8.56
CA ILE A 133 -8.21 5.29 9.25
C ILE A 133 -8.42 4.91 10.70
N LEU A 134 -7.51 4.10 11.24
CA LEU A 134 -7.49 3.76 12.65
C LEU A 134 -7.06 4.97 13.50
N ASP A 135 -7.56 5.05 14.72
CA ASP A 135 -7.05 6.04 15.67
C ASP A 135 -5.62 5.70 16.08
N PRO A 136 -4.77 6.71 16.36
CA PRO A 136 -3.37 6.47 16.72
C PRO A 136 -3.22 5.53 17.91
N GLY A 137 -2.44 4.46 17.70
CA GLY A 137 -2.14 3.49 18.74
C GLY A 137 -3.12 2.34 18.89
N GLU A 138 -4.16 2.25 18.07
CA GLU A 138 -5.09 1.11 18.08
C GLU A 138 -4.43 -0.20 17.59
N ASN A 139 -3.48 -0.13 16.65
CA ASN A 139 -2.75 -1.30 16.14
C ASN A 139 -1.32 -1.43 16.72
N ARG A 140 -1.13 -1.21 18.01
CA ARG A 140 0.20 -1.29 18.66
C ARG A 140 0.80 -2.68 18.69
N ASP A 141 -0.02 -3.69 18.63
CA ASP A 141 0.38 -5.10 18.63
C ASP A 141 0.62 -5.65 17.22
N ASP A 142 0.57 -4.79 16.18
CA ASP A 142 0.74 -5.14 14.77
C ASP A 142 -0.12 -6.35 14.34
N TYR A 143 -1.26 -6.53 15.01
CA TYR A 143 -2.14 -7.66 14.75
C TYR A 143 -2.92 -7.48 13.44
N LEU A 144 -3.34 -6.25 13.14
CA LEU A 144 -4.06 -5.95 11.90
C LEU A 144 -3.14 -6.05 10.70
N ARG A 145 -3.51 -6.90 9.76
CA ARG A 145 -2.74 -7.17 8.56
C ARG A 145 -3.58 -6.93 7.32
N LEU A 146 -2.91 -6.69 6.20
CA LEU A 146 -3.58 -6.53 4.91
C LEU A 146 -4.34 -7.83 4.55
N GLY A 147 -5.55 -7.67 4.01
CA GLY A 147 -6.39 -8.78 3.59
C GLY A 147 -7.27 -9.38 4.68
N MET A 148 -7.25 -8.86 5.91
CA MET A 148 -8.18 -9.28 6.95
C MET A 148 -9.60 -8.77 6.68
N SER A 149 -10.60 -9.61 6.99
CA SER A 149 -12.01 -9.24 6.94
C SER A 149 -12.39 -8.49 8.21
N VAL A 150 -13.10 -7.38 8.02
CA VAL A 150 -13.54 -6.50 9.09
C VAL A 150 -14.97 -6.00 8.85
N GLU A 151 -15.69 -5.75 9.93
CA GLU A 151 -17.03 -5.16 9.91
C GLU A 151 -16.99 -3.76 10.52
N PRO A 152 -17.01 -2.70 9.70
CA PRO A 152 -17.02 -1.32 10.18
C PRO A 152 -18.44 -0.84 10.48
N LYS A 153 -18.62 -0.22 11.65
CA LYS A 153 -19.86 0.43 12.09
C LYS A 153 -19.64 1.92 12.28
N VAL A 154 -20.17 2.71 11.36
CA VAL A 154 -20.07 4.18 11.39
C VAL A 154 -21.19 4.75 12.23
N THR A 155 -20.86 5.63 13.19
CA THR A 155 -21.86 6.39 13.95
C THR A 155 -22.17 7.68 13.19
N VAL A 156 -23.35 7.76 12.62
CA VAL A 156 -23.86 8.95 11.93
C VAL A 156 -24.72 9.79 12.89
N LYS A 157 -24.52 11.10 12.88
CA LYS A 157 -25.35 12.07 13.65
C LYS A 157 -26.21 12.87 12.69
#